data_19a242319e7b02e1304a1df4d2a0175b
#
_entry.id   19a242319e7b02e1304a1df4d2a0175b
#
_cell.length_a   1.000
_cell.length_b   1.000
_cell.length_c   1.000
_cell.angle_alpha   90.00
_cell.angle_beta   90.00
_cell.angle_gamma   90.00
#
_symmetry.space_group_name_H-M   'P 1'
#
loop_
_entity.id
_entity.type
_entity.pdbx_description
1 polymer ?
#
loop_
_entity_poly.entity_id
_entity_poly.type
_entity_poly.pdbx_seq_one_letter_code
_entity_poly.pdbx_strand_id
1 'polypeptide(L)'
;YRRQRQMCIRDSNFPKKINLNFVDYMLLEQEFKRAEDGTRLLDHESITVEFKLTEGQDGIFARRVADYTNYTFTPTAEADKAFAKPERIIEETEALSRPATFWAENRPQAAISEQENSVDKLMTQLRGYPVYYWTEKILSILFTGYIPTSKEAPLFYIGPMNATISGNTLEGPRLRAGGMTTAWLNPHLFGKGYIAYGFKDERVKGLAELEYSFKKKKEYANEFPIHSLKLRYESDVNQYGQNYLYTSKDNVFLALKREKDDRIGYFRQAELTYTNEFYSGFSFQLTARRRTDESSYLIPFLQKEGDVLTPVKEYSTSAAELKLRYAPNEKFFQTQWNRFPVSLDAPVFTLSHTIAGKGVLGSDYTYNHTEAGVQKRFWFSAFGYTDVILKAGKVWDKVPFPLLIMPNANLSYTIQPESYSLMNAMEFMNDEYFSWDVTYFLNGWLFNRIPLLKKLKWREIVSCRGLYGHLSDKNNPELSDGLFAFPIADTRAMGKTPYVEVGVGIENIFKVLRLDYVWRLTYRDSPGIDKSGLRISLHMTF
;
A
#
# COMPACT_ATOMS: atom_id res chain seq x y z
N TYR A 1 29.35 32.98 -45.15
CA TYR A 1 28.01 32.44 -44.78
C TYR A 1 28.04 32.12 -43.30
N ARG A 2 27.52 33.04 -42.45
CA ARG A 2 27.27 32.78 -41.02
C ARG A 2 26.02 31.88 -40.91
N ARG A 3 26.21 30.62 -40.58
CA ARG A 3 25.09 29.77 -40.10
C ARG A 3 24.63 30.30 -38.75
N GLN A 4 23.50 31.00 -38.72
CA GLN A 4 22.78 31.29 -37.50
C GLN A 4 22.34 29.94 -36.89
N ARG A 5 22.90 29.56 -35.73
CA ARG A 5 22.33 28.55 -34.86
C ARG A 5 21.04 29.15 -34.34
N GLN A 6 19.90 28.74 -34.86
CA GLN A 6 18.62 29.01 -34.24
C GLN A 6 18.52 28.08 -33.03
N MET A 7 18.90 28.58 -31.86
CA MET A 7 18.48 28.01 -30.60
C MET A 7 17.00 28.30 -30.44
N CYS A 8 16.14 27.30 -30.61
CA CYS A 8 14.76 27.38 -30.14
C CYS A 8 14.76 27.11 -28.64
N ILE A 9 14.92 28.14 -27.84
CA ILE A 9 14.64 28.09 -26.41
C ILE A 9 13.12 28.09 -26.26
N ARG A 10 12.52 26.96 -25.95
CA ARG A 10 11.15 26.89 -25.45
C ARG A 10 11.21 26.86 -23.92
N ASP A 11 11.04 28.03 -23.33
CA ASP A 11 10.81 28.10 -21.87
C ASP A 11 9.42 27.52 -21.54
N SER A 12 9.41 26.30 -21.03
CA SER A 12 8.21 25.72 -20.47
C SER A 12 8.25 25.93 -18.97
N ASN A 13 7.58 26.96 -18.51
CA ASN A 13 7.31 27.10 -17.07
C ASN A 13 6.30 26.03 -16.67
N PHE A 14 6.60 25.26 -15.63
CA PHE A 14 5.58 24.46 -14.98
C PHE A 14 4.41 25.37 -14.60
N PRO A 15 3.17 24.98 -14.89
CA PRO A 15 2.02 25.75 -14.46
C PRO A 15 2.18 26.05 -12.96
N LYS A 16 1.99 27.29 -12.53
CA LYS A 16 2.07 27.72 -11.11
C LYS A 16 1.21 26.89 -10.15
N LYS A 17 0.48 25.93 -10.68
CA LYS A 17 -0.45 25.01 -10.01
C LYS A 17 0.13 23.61 -9.75
N ILE A 18 1.28 23.26 -10.38
CA ILE A 18 2.00 22.03 -10.07
C ILE A 18 3.02 22.39 -8.99
N ASN A 19 2.68 22.11 -7.76
CA ASN A 19 3.58 22.29 -6.62
C ASN A 19 4.24 20.93 -6.37
N LEU A 20 5.47 20.77 -6.85
CA LEU A 20 6.30 19.64 -6.46
C LEU A 20 6.89 19.98 -5.09
N ASN A 21 6.59 19.16 -4.07
CA ASN A 21 7.20 19.32 -2.77
C ASN A 21 8.70 19.02 -2.88
N PHE A 22 9.50 19.79 -2.18
CA PHE A 22 10.97 19.65 -2.16
C PHE A 22 11.68 19.99 -3.47
N VAL A 23 10.99 20.22 -4.58
CA VAL A 23 11.59 20.67 -5.85
C VAL A 23 11.33 22.16 -5.99
N ASP A 24 12.38 22.95 -5.95
CA ASP A 24 12.29 24.40 -6.14
C ASP A 24 12.51 24.80 -7.59
N TYR A 25 13.38 24.08 -8.27
CA TYR A 25 13.78 24.37 -9.63
C TYR A 25 14.01 23.09 -10.42
N MET A 26 13.54 23.07 -11.66
CA MET A 26 13.84 22.02 -12.64
C MET A 26 14.18 22.68 -13.97
N LEU A 27 15.36 22.37 -14.50
CA LEU A 27 15.82 22.79 -15.81
C LEU A 27 15.98 21.56 -16.70
N LEU A 28 15.30 21.58 -17.86
CA LEU A 28 15.46 20.61 -18.93
C LEU A 28 16.10 21.32 -20.12
N GLU A 29 17.30 20.91 -20.48
CA GLU A 29 18.03 21.39 -21.67
C GLU A 29 18.12 20.25 -22.66
N GLN A 30 17.72 20.49 -23.89
CA GLN A 30 17.78 19.52 -24.98
C GLN A 30 18.43 20.16 -26.22
N GLU A 31 19.50 19.54 -26.69
CA GLU A 31 20.17 19.93 -27.93
C GLU A 31 19.86 18.92 -29.03
N PHE A 32 19.54 19.43 -30.21
CA PHE A 32 19.19 18.61 -31.37
C PHE A 32 20.17 18.85 -32.50
N LYS A 33 20.59 17.77 -33.13
CA LYS A 33 21.33 17.80 -34.40
C LYS A 33 20.43 17.42 -35.58
N ARG A 34 20.78 17.85 -36.77
CA ARG A 34 20.12 17.41 -38.00
C ARG A 34 20.90 16.27 -38.62
N ALA A 35 20.21 15.20 -38.95
CA ALA A 35 20.73 14.14 -39.81
C ALA A 35 20.82 14.60 -41.27
N GLU A 36 21.45 13.81 -42.14
CA GLU A 36 21.61 14.11 -43.56
C GLU A 36 20.28 14.24 -44.30
N ASP A 37 19.27 13.49 -43.91
CA ASP A 37 17.90 13.52 -44.43
C ASP A 37 17.06 14.70 -43.89
N GLY A 38 17.64 15.56 -43.03
CA GLY A 38 16.97 16.69 -42.40
C GLY A 38 16.20 16.36 -41.10
N THR A 39 16.14 15.10 -40.69
CA THR A 39 15.50 14.67 -39.43
C THR A 39 16.22 15.31 -38.25
N ARG A 40 15.45 15.81 -37.28
CA ARG A 40 15.98 16.31 -36.00
C ARG A 40 16.16 15.16 -35.03
N LEU A 41 17.38 14.97 -34.57
CA LEU A 41 17.76 13.96 -33.58
C LEU A 41 18.20 14.65 -32.30
N LEU A 42 17.80 14.09 -31.17
CA LEU A 42 18.25 14.53 -29.84
C LEU A 42 19.75 14.20 -29.74
N ASP A 43 20.59 15.17 -29.44
CA ASP A 43 22.03 14.97 -29.34
C ASP A 43 22.50 14.95 -27.89
N HIS A 44 22.02 15.91 -27.13
CA HIS A 44 22.34 16.06 -25.72
C HIS A 44 21.10 16.41 -24.91
N GLU A 45 20.94 15.81 -23.73
CA GLU A 45 19.88 16.15 -22.79
C GLU A 45 20.49 16.33 -21.39
N SER A 46 20.14 17.41 -20.72
CA SER A 46 20.51 17.68 -19.34
C SER A 46 19.26 18.02 -18.52
N ILE A 47 19.04 17.29 -17.46
CA ILE A 47 17.97 17.55 -16.49
C ILE A 47 18.62 17.90 -15.16
N THR A 48 18.43 19.14 -14.70
CA THR A 48 18.91 19.62 -13.40
C THR A 48 17.71 19.87 -12.50
N VAL A 49 17.71 19.29 -11.31
CA VAL A 49 16.65 19.45 -10.30
C VAL A 49 17.28 19.96 -9.01
N GLU A 50 16.74 21.04 -8.46
CA GLU A 50 17.11 21.54 -7.14
C GLU A 50 16.12 21.04 -6.09
N PHE A 51 16.62 20.32 -5.11
CA PHE A 51 15.85 19.86 -3.95
C PHE A 51 16.12 20.73 -2.74
N LYS A 52 15.06 21.32 -2.16
CA LYS A 52 15.13 22.12 -0.93
C LYS A 52 14.21 21.56 0.13
N LEU A 53 14.76 21.26 1.31
CA LEU A 53 13.98 20.84 2.48
C LEU A 53 13.26 22.03 3.11
N THR A 54 13.94 23.17 3.23
CA THR A 54 13.42 24.41 3.83
C THR A 54 13.72 25.60 2.93
N GLU A 55 12.84 26.61 2.97
CA GLU A 55 13.06 27.87 2.27
C GLU A 55 14.23 28.66 2.95
N GLY A 56 15.08 29.27 2.16
CA GLY A 56 16.22 30.07 2.66
C GLY A 56 17.52 29.31 2.89
N GLN A 57 17.59 28.02 2.60
CA GLN A 57 18.82 27.23 2.58
C GLN A 57 19.22 26.88 1.14
N ASP A 58 20.52 26.65 0.91
CA ASP A 58 21.01 26.13 -0.35
C ASP A 58 20.42 24.75 -0.62
N GLY A 59 19.97 24.54 -1.87
CA GLY A 59 19.39 23.28 -2.31
C GLY A 59 20.46 22.24 -2.66
N ILE A 60 20.05 20.98 -2.70
CA ILE A 60 20.83 19.89 -3.28
C ILE A 60 20.47 19.80 -4.76
N PHE A 61 21.46 19.93 -5.64
CA PHE A 61 21.29 19.80 -7.08
C PHE A 61 21.55 18.37 -7.51
N ALA A 62 20.55 17.76 -8.16
CA ALA A 62 20.72 16.52 -8.89
C ALA A 62 20.74 16.82 -10.39
N ARG A 63 21.75 16.35 -11.12
CA ARG A 63 21.88 16.53 -12.55
C ARG A 63 22.01 15.17 -13.25
N ARG A 64 21.16 14.96 -14.26
CA ARG A 64 21.26 13.83 -15.18
C ARG A 64 21.67 14.37 -16.54
N VAL A 65 22.70 13.77 -17.13
CA VAL A 65 23.16 14.08 -18.49
C VAL A 65 23.05 12.82 -19.33
N ALA A 66 22.53 12.95 -20.55
CA ALA A 66 22.46 11.87 -21.53
C ALA A 66 22.92 12.39 -22.89
N ASP A 67 23.91 11.72 -23.48
CA ASP A 67 24.39 11.97 -24.85
C ASP A 67 23.90 10.84 -25.75
N TYR A 68 23.35 11.20 -26.90
CA TYR A 68 22.74 10.28 -27.84
C TYR A 68 23.62 10.21 -29.11
N THR A 69 24.20 9.05 -29.36
CA THR A 69 25.11 8.80 -30.46
C THR A 69 24.66 7.57 -31.26
N ASN A 70 25.26 7.38 -32.45
CA ASN A 70 25.08 6.16 -33.26
C ASN A 70 23.63 5.87 -33.65
N TYR A 71 22.91 6.89 -34.12
CA TYR A 71 21.55 6.71 -34.61
C TYR A 71 21.51 5.81 -35.83
N THR A 72 20.67 4.79 -35.79
CA THR A 72 20.43 3.89 -36.92
C THR A 72 18.98 4.02 -37.37
N PHE A 73 18.79 4.32 -38.67
CA PHE A 73 17.45 4.48 -39.24
C PHE A 73 16.92 3.18 -39.87
N THR A 74 17.78 2.21 -40.06
CA THR A 74 17.39 0.92 -40.63
C THR A 74 17.02 -0.01 -39.48
N PRO A 75 15.80 -0.58 -39.47
CA PRO A 75 15.43 -1.56 -38.46
C PRO A 75 16.40 -2.75 -38.46
N THR A 76 16.93 -3.11 -37.33
CA THR A 76 17.75 -4.32 -37.17
C THR A 76 16.94 -5.43 -36.55
N ALA A 77 17.25 -6.68 -36.89
CA ALA A 77 16.57 -7.84 -36.29
C ALA A 77 16.71 -7.88 -34.75
N GLU A 78 17.75 -7.25 -34.19
CA GLU A 78 17.96 -7.11 -32.77
C GLU A 78 17.03 -6.06 -32.16
N ALA A 79 16.84 -4.92 -32.83
CA ALA A 79 15.88 -3.90 -32.43
C ALA A 79 14.45 -4.44 -32.46
N ASP A 80 14.07 -5.15 -33.54
CA ASP A 80 12.75 -5.78 -33.65
C ASP A 80 12.51 -6.81 -32.55
N LYS A 81 13.52 -7.61 -32.19
CA LYS A 81 13.43 -8.55 -31.07
C LYS A 81 13.32 -7.82 -29.72
N ALA A 82 14.02 -6.70 -29.54
CA ALA A 82 13.94 -5.89 -28.32
C ALA A 82 12.56 -5.23 -28.19
N PHE A 83 12.02 -4.68 -29.28
CA PHE A 83 10.68 -4.06 -29.27
C PHE A 83 9.53 -5.07 -29.19
N ALA A 84 9.75 -6.33 -29.58
CA ALA A 84 8.77 -7.39 -29.44
C ALA A 84 8.62 -7.90 -27.99
N LYS A 85 9.57 -7.56 -27.11
CA LYS A 85 9.47 -7.93 -25.69
C LYS A 85 8.40 -7.10 -24.98
N PRO A 86 7.59 -7.72 -24.10
CA PRO A 86 6.58 -6.99 -23.35
C PRO A 86 7.17 -6.09 -22.25
N GLU A 87 8.44 -6.28 -21.89
CA GLU A 87 9.14 -5.46 -20.92
C GLU A 87 9.43 -4.07 -21.48
N ARG A 88 9.00 -3.03 -20.79
CA ARG A 88 9.26 -1.63 -21.18
C ARG A 88 10.68 -1.19 -20.85
N ILE A 89 11.31 -1.80 -19.87
CA ILE A 89 12.68 -1.57 -19.44
C ILE A 89 13.37 -2.93 -19.45
N ILE A 90 14.40 -3.05 -20.27
CA ILE A 90 15.23 -4.26 -20.32
C ILE A 90 16.54 -3.89 -19.64
N GLU A 91 16.77 -4.45 -18.45
CA GLU A 91 18.06 -4.35 -17.78
C GLU A 91 18.88 -5.60 -18.09
N GLU A 92 20.08 -5.41 -18.58
CA GLU A 92 21.03 -6.51 -18.76
C GLU A 92 21.47 -7.04 -17.39
N THR A 93 21.68 -8.37 -17.32
CA THR A 93 22.02 -9.06 -16.06
C THR A 93 23.27 -8.48 -15.38
N GLU A 94 24.19 -7.92 -16.18
CA GLU A 94 25.47 -7.37 -15.69
C GLU A 94 25.46 -5.85 -15.54
N ALA A 95 24.32 -5.17 -15.78
CA ALA A 95 24.26 -3.71 -15.79
C ALA A 95 24.75 -3.07 -14.49
N LEU A 96 24.44 -3.68 -13.33
CA LEU A 96 24.85 -3.19 -12.01
C LEU A 96 26.23 -3.66 -11.57
N SER A 97 26.79 -4.68 -12.21
CA SER A 97 28.10 -5.27 -11.87
C SER A 97 29.23 -4.93 -12.84
N ARG A 98 29.00 -4.02 -13.77
CA ARG A 98 30.01 -3.60 -14.73
C ARG A 98 31.20 -2.92 -14.04
N PRO A 99 32.46 -3.27 -14.39
CA PRO A 99 33.65 -2.74 -13.75
C PRO A 99 33.81 -1.25 -14.02
N ALA A 100 34.55 -0.56 -13.15
CA ALA A 100 34.84 0.85 -13.29
C ALA A 100 35.49 1.23 -14.62
N THR A 101 36.27 0.32 -15.23
CA THR A 101 36.88 0.48 -16.55
C THR A 101 35.82 0.64 -17.65
N PHE A 102 34.75 -0.16 -17.61
CA PHE A 102 33.63 -0.03 -18.56
C PHE A 102 33.01 1.38 -18.49
N TRP A 103 32.79 1.91 -17.29
CA TRP A 103 32.23 3.23 -17.11
C TRP A 103 33.20 4.35 -17.54
N ALA A 104 34.51 4.16 -17.30
CA ALA A 104 35.53 5.12 -17.75
C ALA A 104 35.59 5.23 -19.28
N GLU A 105 35.38 4.12 -20.00
CA GLU A 105 35.40 4.08 -21.47
C GLU A 105 34.08 4.56 -22.09
N ASN A 106 32.95 4.33 -21.44
CA ASN A 106 31.62 4.58 -22.01
C ASN A 106 30.95 5.85 -21.48
N ARG A 107 31.52 6.53 -20.46
CA ARG A 107 31.01 7.83 -20.00
C ARG A 107 31.54 8.95 -20.87
N PRO A 108 30.70 9.94 -21.26
CA PRO A 108 31.17 11.15 -21.90
C PRO A 108 32.22 11.86 -21.03
N GLN A 109 33.36 12.25 -21.60
CA GLN A 109 34.43 12.90 -20.83
C GLN A 109 34.01 14.21 -20.18
N ALA A 110 32.99 14.89 -20.71
CA ALA A 110 32.43 16.11 -20.13
C ALA A 110 31.57 15.89 -18.90
N ALA A 111 31.15 14.66 -18.64
CA ALA A 111 30.27 14.33 -17.50
C ALA A 111 31.04 13.98 -16.21
N ILE A 112 32.33 13.76 -16.28
CA ILE A 112 33.19 13.49 -15.11
C ILE A 112 33.71 14.83 -14.58
N SER A 113 32.83 15.61 -13.95
CA SER A 113 33.28 16.79 -13.23
C SER A 113 33.85 16.37 -11.86
N GLU A 114 34.83 17.11 -11.37
CA GLU A 114 35.39 16.96 -10.00
C GLU A 114 34.30 17.00 -8.90
N GLN A 115 33.10 17.49 -9.23
CA GLN A 115 31.93 17.57 -8.37
C GLN A 115 31.30 16.19 -8.05
N GLU A 116 31.32 15.19 -8.94
CA GLU A 116 30.81 13.84 -8.62
C GLU A 116 31.63 13.18 -7.53
N ASN A 117 32.95 13.35 -7.56
CA ASN A 117 33.84 12.89 -6.49
C ASN A 117 33.65 13.66 -5.18
N SER A 118 33.06 14.85 -5.22
CA SER A 118 32.82 15.66 -4.02
C SER A 118 31.64 15.18 -3.20
N VAL A 119 30.57 14.67 -3.86
CA VAL A 119 29.38 14.16 -3.14
C VAL A 119 29.71 12.89 -2.38
N ASP A 120 30.38 11.93 -2.99
CA ASP A 120 30.79 10.69 -2.32
C ASP A 120 31.78 10.96 -1.16
N LYS A 121 32.70 11.90 -1.34
CA LYS A 121 33.61 12.36 -0.29
C LYS A 121 32.84 13.05 0.84
N LEU A 122 31.89 13.94 0.50
CA LEU A 122 31.06 14.62 1.49
C LEU A 122 30.19 13.63 2.28
N MET A 123 29.54 12.69 1.60
CA MET A 123 28.73 11.66 2.25
C MET A 123 29.57 10.74 3.15
N THR A 124 30.79 10.41 2.72
CA THR A 124 31.73 9.63 3.52
C THR A 124 32.17 10.41 4.76
N GLN A 125 32.45 11.70 4.62
CA GLN A 125 32.77 12.58 5.74
C GLN A 125 31.58 12.75 6.70
N LEU A 126 30.37 12.99 6.18
CA LEU A 126 29.15 13.10 6.99
C LEU A 126 28.88 11.83 7.80
N ARG A 127 29.05 10.66 7.18
CA ARG A 127 28.94 9.36 7.87
C ARG A 127 30.02 9.13 8.93
N GLY A 128 31.10 9.86 8.89
CA GLY A 128 32.12 9.90 9.96
C GLY A 128 31.63 10.59 11.24
N TYR A 129 30.61 11.43 11.17
CA TYR A 129 30.02 12.06 12.36
C TYR A 129 28.98 11.13 13.01
N PRO A 130 29.13 10.77 14.30
CA PRO A 130 28.24 9.84 14.98
C PRO A 130 26.78 10.26 14.94
N VAL A 131 26.49 11.55 15.09
CA VAL A 131 25.12 12.09 15.04
C VAL A 131 24.49 11.84 13.67
N TYR A 132 25.20 12.13 12.58
CA TYR A 132 24.71 11.90 11.23
C TYR A 132 24.51 10.41 10.95
N TYR A 133 25.49 9.58 11.29
CA TYR A 133 25.44 8.13 11.13
C TYR A 133 24.22 7.51 11.83
N TRP A 134 24.00 7.85 13.10
CA TRP A 134 22.86 7.32 13.84
C TRP A 134 21.51 7.87 13.33
N THR A 135 21.45 9.14 12.93
CA THR A 135 20.24 9.73 12.35
C THR A 135 19.88 9.05 11.03
N GLU A 136 20.85 8.84 10.12
CA GLU A 136 20.65 8.10 8.87
C GLU A 136 20.13 6.68 9.15
N LYS A 137 20.73 5.99 10.12
CA LYS A 137 20.32 4.64 10.53
C LYS A 137 18.90 4.59 11.11
N ILE A 138 18.59 5.48 12.04
CA ILE A 138 17.28 5.54 12.68
C ILE A 138 16.22 5.89 11.65
N LEU A 139 16.44 6.88 10.80
CA LEU A 139 15.52 7.22 9.73
C LEU A 139 15.33 6.05 8.75
N SER A 140 16.41 5.39 8.35
CA SER A 140 16.31 4.20 7.49
C SER A 140 15.42 3.12 8.12
N ILE A 141 15.64 2.81 9.42
CA ILE A 141 14.81 1.82 10.13
C ILE A 141 13.35 2.29 10.27
N LEU A 142 13.11 3.57 10.53
CA LEU A 142 11.75 4.12 10.62
C LEU A 142 11.00 4.02 9.28
N PHE A 143 11.67 4.29 8.16
CA PHE A 143 11.07 4.24 6.83
C PHE A 143 10.93 2.82 6.28
N THR A 144 11.97 1.99 6.43
CA THR A 144 11.97 0.62 5.89
C THR A 144 11.35 -0.38 6.84
N GLY A 145 11.43 -0.14 8.13
CA GLY A 145 11.05 -1.07 9.19
C GLY A 145 12.03 -2.22 9.40
N TYR A 146 13.09 -2.34 8.60
CA TYR A 146 13.97 -3.50 8.60
C TYR A 146 15.43 -3.15 8.78
N ILE A 147 16.18 -4.07 9.38
CA ILE A 147 17.64 -4.01 9.55
C ILE A 147 18.27 -5.05 8.62
N PRO A 148 19.08 -4.65 7.64
CA PRO A 148 19.80 -5.58 6.77
C PRO A 148 20.97 -6.23 7.51
N THR A 149 21.25 -7.50 7.23
CA THR A 149 22.41 -8.22 7.78
C THR A 149 23.73 -7.81 7.13
N SER A 150 23.69 -7.23 5.93
CA SER A 150 24.85 -6.67 5.22
C SER A 150 24.41 -5.42 4.46
N LYS A 151 25.37 -4.51 4.13
CA LYS A 151 25.08 -3.29 3.38
C LYS A 151 24.93 -3.55 1.88
N GLU A 152 25.79 -4.40 1.30
CA GLU A 152 25.88 -4.60 -0.16
C GLU A 152 25.04 -5.77 -0.65
N ALA A 153 25.06 -6.88 0.09
CA ALA A 153 24.35 -8.11 -0.27
C ALA A 153 23.67 -8.73 0.97
N PRO A 154 22.58 -8.13 1.46
CA PRO A 154 21.90 -8.62 2.65
C PRO A 154 21.19 -9.94 2.36
N LEU A 155 21.61 -11.02 3.03
CA LEU A 155 20.96 -12.32 2.92
C LEU A 155 19.61 -12.34 3.65
N PHE A 156 19.52 -11.59 4.75
CA PHE A 156 18.34 -11.50 5.61
C PHE A 156 18.05 -10.06 5.99
N TYR A 157 16.77 -9.78 6.22
CA TYR A 157 16.28 -8.57 6.86
C TYR A 157 15.59 -8.93 8.17
N ILE A 158 16.00 -8.29 9.26
CA ILE A 158 15.43 -8.45 10.59
C ILE A 158 14.35 -7.38 10.78
N GLY A 159 13.16 -7.77 11.21
CA GLY A 159 12.04 -6.84 11.41
C GLY A 159 10.68 -7.45 11.03
N PRO A 160 9.64 -6.62 10.85
CA PRO A 160 9.69 -5.15 10.93
C PRO A 160 9.83 -4.62 12.37
N MET A 161 10.72 -3.68 12.57
CA MET A 161 11.08 -3.13 13.89
C MET A 161 9.94 -2.34 14.53
N ASN A 162 9.10 -1.70 13.71
CA ASN A 162 7.91 -0.97 14.16
C ASN A 162 6.77 -1.89 14.67
N ALA A 163 6.94 -3.21 14.57
CA ALA A 163 6.00 -4.20 15.08
C ALA A 163 6.63 -5.11 16.16
N THR A 164 7.84 -4.78 16.64
CA THR A 164 8.54 -5.57 17.66
C THR A 164 7.84 -5.49 19.01
N ILE A 165 7.33 -4.32 19.36
CA ILE A 165 6.59 -4.08 20.60
C ILE A 165 5.20 -3.56 20.23
N SER A 166 4.19 -4.26 20.66
CA SER A 166 2.79 -3.89 20.47
C SER A 166 1.96 -4.34 21.69
N GLY A 167 0.66 -4.20 21.62
CA GLY A 167 -0.23 -4.69 22.66
C GLY A 167 -1.70 -4.47 22.33
N ASN A 168 -2.54 -5.29 22.93
CA ASN A 168 -3.99 -5.20 22.84
C ASN A 168 -4.65 -5.74 24.11
N THR A 169 -5.97 -5.63 24.19
CA THR A 169 -6.74 -6.01 25.39
C THR A 169 -6.66 -7.50 25.70
N LEU A 170 -6.51 -8.37 24.70
CA LEU A 170 -6.46 -9.82 24.84
C LEU A 170 -5.07 -10.30 25.28
N GLU A 171 -4.02 -9.84 24.60
CA GLU A 171 -2.65 -10.30 24.78
C GLU A 171 -1.87 -9.51 25.85
N GLY A 172 -2.35 -8.30 26.21
CA GLY A 172 -1.57 -7.35 26.99
C GLY A 172 -0.37 -6.83 26.17
N PRO A 173 0.77 -6.57 26.80
CA PRO A 173 2.01 -6.33 26.10
C PRO A 173 2.38 -7.53 25.22
N ARG A 174 2.89 -7.27 24.02
CA ARG A 174 3.29 -8.29 23.04
C ARG A 174 4.69 -7.96 22.51
N LEU A 175 5.56 -8.95 22.55
CA LEU A 175 6.86 -8.91 21.88
C LEU A 175 6.85 -9.78 20.64
N ARG A 176 7.45 -9.28 19.57
CA ARG A 176 7.55 -9.97 18.29
C ARG A 176 8.97 -9.86 17.75
N ALA A 177 9.50 -10.98 17.25
CA ALA A 177 10.75 -11.05 16.50
C ALA A 177 10.50 -11.73 15.17
N GLY A 178 11.03 -11.18 14.08
CA GLY A 178 10.82 -11.73 12.76
C GLY A 178 11.82 -11.24 11.74
N GLY A 179 11.62 -11.70 10.50
CA GLY A 179 12.47 -11.31 9.38
C GLY A 179 12.06 -11.98 8.08
N MET A 180 12.86 -11.71 7.05
CA MET A 180 12.69 -12.30 5.72
C MET A 180 14.01 -12.47 5.01
N THR A 181 14.05 -13.44 4.08
CA THR A 181 15.18 -13.65 3.17
C THR A 181 15.09 -12.72 1.97
N THR A 182 16.18 -12.59 1.23
CA THR A 182 16.28 -11.78 0.02
C THR A 182 16.69 -12.63 -1.18
N ALA A 183 16.65 -12.04 -2.36
CA ALA A 183 17.15 -12.68 -3.57
C ALA A 183 18.67 -12.95 -3.57
N TRP A 184 19.43 -12.27 -2.72
CA TRP A 184 20.85 -12.53 -2.50
C TRP A 184 21.12 -13.92 -1.90
N LEU A 185 20.19 -14.41 -1.06
CA LEU A 185 20.25 -15.78 -0.55
C LEU A 185 19.83 -16.77 -1.62
N ASN A 186 18.67 -16.55 -2.24
CA ASN A 186 18.17 -17.34 -3.35
C ASN A 186 17.18 -16.49 -4.19
N PRO A 187 17.43 -16.31 -5.51
CA PRO A 187 16.59 -15.45 -6.34
C PRO A 187 15.21 -16.03 -6.68
N HIS A 188 14.95 -17.29 -6.32
CA HIS A 188 13.70 -17.99 -6.56
C HIS A 188 12.95 -18.37 -5.28
N LEU A 189 13.64 -18.49 -4.15
CA LEU A 189 13.04 -18.99 -2.91
C LEU A 189 13.14 -17.94 -1.80
N PHE A 190 11.99 -17.54 -1.29
CA PHE A 190 11.87 -16.50 -0.27
C PHE A 190 11.19 -17.05 0.97
N GLY A 191 11.78 -16.80 2.13
CA GLY A 191 11.22 -17.11 3.43
C GLY A 191 10.88 -15.85 4.19
N LYS A 192 9.76 -15.84 4.91
CA LYS A 192 9.35 -14.77 5.81
C LYS A 192 8.69 -15.37 7.03
N GLY A 193 8.96 -14.81 8.20
CA GLY A 193 8.31 -15.32 9.40
C GLY A 193 8.52 -14.43 10.61
N TYR A 194 7.74 -14.74 11.65
CA TYR A 194 7.91 -14.15 12.97
C TYR A 194 7.42 -15.11 14.06
N ILE A 195 7.90 -14.87 15.25
CA ILE A 195 7.38 -15.43 16.52
C ILE A 195 7.00 -14.25 17.40
N ALA A 196 5.86 -14.36 18.09
CA ALA A 196 5.37 -13.36 19.01
C ALA A 196 4.86 -14.02 20.30
N TYR A 197 4.95 -13.31 21.42
CA TYR A 197 4.47 -13.73 22.71
C TYR A 197 3.63 -12.63 23.36
N GLY A 198 2.41 -12.97 23.75
CA GLY A 198 1.51 -12.11 24.54
C GLY A 198 1.68 -12.41 26.02
N PHE A 199 1.93 -11.39 26.82
CA PHE A 199 2.23 -11.59 28.25
C PHE A 199 0.98 -11.81 29.11
N LYS A 200 -0.20 -11.43 28.64
CA LYS A 200 -1.45 -11.60 29.39
C LYS A 200 -2.13 -12.94 29.08
N ASP A 201 -2.11 -13.35 27.82
CA ASP A 201 -2.71 -14.61 27.39
C ASP A 201 -1.72 -15.79 27.39
N GLU A 202 -0.44 -15.51 27.69
CA GLU A 202 0.66 -16.49 27.79
C GLU A 202 0.78 -17.43 26.58
N ARG A 203 0.41 -16.94 25.37
CA ARG A 203 0.42 -17.74 24.16
C ARG A 203 1.53 -17.31 23.22
N VAL A 204 2.19 -18.31 22.63
CA VAL A 204 3.10 -18.13 21.51
C VAL A 204 2.30 -18.09 20.21
N LYS A 205 2.60 -17.13 19.36
CA LYS A 205 1.99 -16.91 18.05
C LYS A 205 3.07 -16.79 17.01
N GLY A 206 2.71 -16.97 15.75
CA GLY A 206 3.72 -16.85 14.72
C GLY A 206 3.18 -17.01 13.31
N LEU A 207 4.08 -16.70 12.37
CA LEU A 207 3.88 -16.84 10.94
C LEU A 207 5.12 -17.48 10.35
N ALA A 208 4.93 -18.43 9.45
CA ALA A 208 5.94 -18.97 8.57
C ALA A 208 5.39 -18.93 7.13
N GLU A 209 6.15 -18.32 6.24
CA GLU A 209 5.81 -18.16 4.82
C GLU A 209 7.01 -18.59 3.98
N LEU A 210 6.75 -19.41 2.96
CA LEU A 210 7.72 -19.84 1.97
C LEU A 210 7.12 -19.55 0.59
N GLU A 211 7.82 -18.74 -0.22
CA GLU A 211 7.38 -18.37 -1.55
C GLU A 211 8.42 -18.77 -2.61
N TYR A 212 8.00 -19.56 -3.57
CA TYR A 212 8.80 -19.92 -4.74
C TYR A 212 8.38 -19.05 -5.92
N SER A 213 9.30 -18.24 -6.44
CA SER A 213 9.12 -17.44 -7.64
C SER A 213 9.62 -18.20 -8.88
N PHE A 214 8.72 -18.39 -9.85
CA PHE A 214 9.06 -18.99 -11.14
C PHE A 214 9.96 -18.08 -12.00
N LYS A 215 10.03 -16.79 -11.66
CA LYS A 215 10.92 -15.80 -12.28
C LYS A 215 12.04 -15.42 -11.32
N LYS A 216 13.25 -15.31 -11.84
CA LYS A 216 14.39 -14.82 -11.08
C LYS A 216 14.12 -13.40 -10.61
N LYS A 217 14.29 -13.14 -9.33
CA LYS A 217 14.14 -11.83 -8.70
C LYS A 217 15.51 -11.22 -8.40
N LYS A 218 15.57 -9.89 -8.32
CA LYS A 218 16.80 -9.16 -8.00
C LYS A 218 16.96 -8.93 -6.51
N GLU A 219 15.85 -8.61 -5.82
CA GLU A 219 15.84 -8.29 -4.40
C GLU A 219 14.75 -9.02 -3.62
N TYR A 220 13.47 -9.00 -4.11
CA TYR A 220 12.32 -9.57 -3.39
C TYR A 220 11.34 -10.31 -4.28
N ALA A 221 10.52 -11.15 -3.64
CA ALA A 221 9.45 -11.91 -4.29
C ALA A 221 8.39 -11.02 -4.97
N ASN A 222 8.11 -9.83 -4.42
CA ASN A 222 7.07 -8.92 -4.90
C ASN A 222 7.46 -8.05 -6.10
N GLU A 223 8.65 -8.23 -6.67
CA GLU A 223 9.03 -7.54 -7.91
C GLU A 223 8.14 -7.97 -9.08
N PHE A 224 7.80 -7.00 -9.92
CA PHE A 224 6.99 -7.24 -11.12
C PHE A 224 7.79 -7.96 -12.23
N PRO A 225 7.17 -8.87 -12.96
CA PRO A 225 5.86 -9.47 -12.72
C PRO A 225 5.94 -10.59 -11.68
N ILE A 226 4.93 -10.68 -10.81
CA ILE A 226 4.83 -11.77 -9.87
C ILE A 226 4.37 -13.02 -10.62
N HIS A 227 5.09 -14.11 -10.46
CA HIS A 227 4.70 -15.45 -10.88
C HIS A 227 5.24 -16.41 -9.83
N SER A 228 4.42 -16.75 -8.85
CA SER A 228 4.88 -17.45 -7.64
C SER A 228 3.85 -18.40 -7.07
N LEU A 229 4.37 -19.37 -6.30
CA LEU A 229 3.60 -20.24 -5.43
C LEU A 229 4.05 -20.00 -3.98
N LYS A 230 3.11 -19.68 -3.10
CA LYS A 230 3.35 -19.32 -1.72
C LYS A 230 2.61 -20.23 -0.76
N LEU A 231 3.33 -20.81 0.18
CA LEU A 231 2.80 -21.55 1.31
C LEU A 231 2.94 -20.68 2.57
N ARG A 232 1.85 -20.52 3.30
CA ARG A 232 1.81 -19.73 4.54
C ARG A 232 1.11 -20.52 5.63
N TYR A 233 1.69 -20.51 6.81
CA TYR A 233 1.04 -20.92 8.05
C TYR A 233 1.11 -19.79 9.05
N GLU A 234 -0.02 -19.48 9.66
CA GLU A 234 -0.12 -18.42 10.66
C GLU A 234 -1.03 -18.85 11.80
N SER A 235 -0.58 -18.61 13.02
CA SER A 235 -1.38 -18.74 14.24
C SER A 235 -1.23 -17.44 15.02
N ASP A 236 -2.31 -16.67 15.11
CA ASP A 236 -2.27 -15.33 15.68
C ASP A 236 -3.66 -14.89 16.19
N VAL A 237 -3.80 -13.63 16.57
CA VAL A 237 -5.08 -13.02 16.94
C VAL A 237 -5.71 -12.33 15.72
N ASN A 238 -7.03 -12.45 15.61
CA ASN A 238 -7.86 -11.77 14.62
C ASN A 238 -8.57 -10.58 15.28
N GLN A 239 -8.48 -9.42 14.67
CA GLN A 239 -9.19 -8.21 15.08
C GLN A 239 -10.44 -8.05 14.20
N TYR A 240 -11.60 -8.46 14.73
CA TYR A 240 -12.86 -8.43 13.98
C TYR A 240 -13.29 -7.00 13.64
N GLY A 241 -13.71 -6.79 12.39
CA GLY A 241 -14.11 -5.48 11.89
C GLY A 241 -12.94 -4.48 11.67
N GLN A 242 -11.70 -4.94 11.73
CA GLN A 242 -10.50 -4.14 11.43
C GLN A 242 -9.64 -4.85 10.38
N ASN A 243 -9.27 -4.16 9.31
CA ASN A 243 -8.42 -4.69 8.26
C ASN A 243 -7.32 -3.68 7.91
N TYR A 244 -6.08 -4.10 8.01
CA TYR A 244 -4.90 -3.28 7.76
C TYR A 244 -4.29 -3.62 6.40
N LEU A 245 -4.61 -2.81 5.38
CA LEU A 245 -4.24 -3.12 3.99
C LEU A 245 -2.74 -2.92 3.70
N TYR A 246 -2.12 -1.91 4.31
CA TYR A 246 -0.74 -1.50 3.98
C TYR A 246 0.20 -1.50 5.19
N THR A 247 -0.25 -1.96 6.32
CA THR A 247 0.54 -1.99 7.55
C THR A 247 0.21 -3.21 8.38
N SER A 248 1.04 -3.51 9.38
CA SER A 248 0.73 -4.58 10.33
C SER A 248 -0.20 -4.07 11.43
N LYS A 249 -1.09 -4.93 11.94
CA LYS A 249 -1.89 -4.65 13.15
C LYS A 249 -1.01 -4.32 14.36
N ASP A 250 0.22 -4.86 14.40
CA ASP A 250 1.20 -4.68 15.48
C ASP A 250 2.03 -3.40 15.33
N ASN A 251 1.75 -2.55 14.33
CA ASN A 251 2.52 -1.34 14.09
C ASN A 251 2.34 -0.34 15.23
N VAL A 252 3.45 0.06 15.86
CA VAL A 252 3.48 0.99 17.00
C VAL A 252 2.80 2.33 16.69
N PHE A 253 2.80 2.78 15.44
CA PHE A 253 2.10 4.02 15.04
C PHE A 253 0.57 3.89 15.08
N LEU A 254 0.04 2.65 15.15
CA LEU A 254 -1.39 2.37 15.35
C LEU A 254 -1.76 2.11 16.82
N ALA A 255 -0.78 2.20 17.74
CA ALA A 255 -1.00 1.94 19.17
C ALA A 255 -1.89 2.99 19.83
N LEU A 256 -1.86 4.24 19.33
CA LEU A 256 -2.78 5.29 19.78
C LEU A 256 -4.15 5.05 19.15
N LYS A 257 -5.06 4.48 19.94
CA LYS A 257 -6.43 4.19 19.52
C LYS A 257 -7.41 5.12 20.23
N ARG A 258 -8.49 5.49 19.49
CA ARG A 258 -9.61 6.29 20.02
C ARG A 258 -10.56 5.45 20.88
N GLU A 259 -10.62 4.14 20.60
CA GLU A 259 -11.48 3.17 21.25
C GLU A 259 -10.69 1.95 21.69
N LYS A 260 -11.25 1.19 22.65
CA LYS A 260 -10.65 -0.06 23.11
C LYS A 260 -10.63 -1.08 21.99
N ASP A 261 -9.49 -1.74 21.84
CA ASP A 261 -9.33 -2.86 20.92
C ASP A 261 -9.65 -4.17 21.64
N ASP A 262 -10.93 -4.47 21.73
CA ASP A 262 -11.46 -5.62 22.46
C ASP A 262 -12.30 -6.57 21.59
N ARG A 263 -12.27 -6.37 20.25
CA ARG A 263 -12.94 -7.24 19.28
C ARG A 263 -11.96 -8.27 18.74
N ILE A 264 -11.39 -9.11 19.62
CA ILE A 264 -10.23 -9.96 19.32
C ILE A 264 -10.54 -11.42 19.65
N GLY A 265 -10.30 -12.30 18.67
CA GLY A 265 -10.31 -13.76 18.81
C GLY A 265 -9.01 -14.36 18.32
N TYR A 266 -8.86 -15.67 18.41
CA TYR A 266 -7.69 -16.39 17.90
C TYR A 266 -8.00 -17.05 16.56
N PHE A 267 -6.97 -17.25 15.72
CA PHE A 267 -7.08 -18.07 14.52
C PHE A 267 -5.81 -18.85 14.23
N ARG A 268 -5.98 -19.94 13.50
CA ARG A 268 -4.91 -20.72 12.86
C ARG A 268 -5.25 -20.89 11.40
N GLN A 269 -4.29 -20.68 10.52
CA GLN A 269 -4.54 -20.69 9.09
C GLN A 269 -3.36 -21.33 8.35
N ALA A 270 -3.67 -22.25 7.44
CA ALA A 270 -2.75 -22.74 6.43
C ALA A 270 -3.26 -22.31 5.05
N GLU A 271 -2.39 -21.76 4.22
CA GLU A 271 -2.75 -21.17 2.94
C GLU A 271 -1.74 -21.51 1.86
N LEU A 272 -2.23 -21.92 0.70
CA LEU A 272 -1.46 -22.12 -0.51
C LEU A 272 -1.98 -21.15 -1.57
N THR A 273 -1.12 -20.25 -2.05
CA THR A 273 -1.49 -19.19 -2.99
C THR A 273 -0.64 -19.28 -4.25
N TYR A 274 -1.27 -19.34 -5.41
CA TYR A 274 -0.63 -19.18 -6.71
C TYR A 274 -1.00 -17.82 -7.29
N THR A 275 0.00 -17.04 -7.66
CA THR A 275 -0.19 -15.69 -8.24
C THR A 275 0.51 -15.60 -9.60
N ASN A 276 -0.16 -15.03 -10.59
CA ASN A 276 0.44 -14.71 -11.88
C ASN A 276 0.00 -13.32 -12.36
N GLU A 277 1.00 -12.47 -12.65
CA GLU A 277 0.83 -11.14 -13.22
C GLU A 277 1.32 -11.10 -14.65
N PHE A 278 0.58 -10.37 -15.49
CA PHE A 278 0.88 -10.18 -16.91
C PHE A 278 1.18 -8.71 -17.23
N TYR A 279 1.99 -8.47 -18.23
CA TYR A 279 2.31 -7.11 -18.70
C TYR A 279 1.11 -6.34 -19.27
N SER A 280 0.02 -7.04 -19.61
CA SER A 280 -1.24 -6.44 -20.03
C SER A 280 -1.98 -5.69 -18.91
N GLY A 281 -1.48 -5.77 -17.66
CA GLY A 281 -2.17 -5.25 -16.48
C GLY A 281 -3.22 -6.21 -15.89
N PHE A 282 -3.38 -7.40 -16.46
CA PHE A 282 -4.18 -8.46 -15.88
C PHE A 282 -3.35 -9.27 -14.87
N SER A 283 -3.98 -9.67 -13.78
CA SER A 283 -3.40 -10.65 -12.84
C SER A 283 -4.49 -11.50 -12.22
N PHE A 284 -4.13 -12.69 -11.81
CA PHE A 284 -5.01 -13.55 -11.04
C PHE A 284 -4.26 -14.23 -9.89
N GLN A 285 -5.03 -14.53 -8.85
CA GLN A 285 -4.56 -15.24 -7.68
C GLN A 285 -5.54 -16.36 -7.33
N LEU A 286 -5.03 -17.56 -7.17
CA LEU A 286 -5.76 -18.72 -6.68
C LEU A 286 -5.25 -19.04 -5.28
N THR A 287 -6.14 -19.09 -4.30
CA THR A 287 -5.80 -19.39 -2.92
C THR A 287 -6.61 -20.56 -2.40
N ALA A 288 -5.96 -21.58 -1.89
CA ALA A 288 -6.57 -22.64 -1.07
C ALA A 288 -6.23 -22.36 0.39
N ARG A 289 -7.24 -22.28 1.24
CA ARG A 289 -7.08 -21.89 2.65
C ARG A 289 -7.84 -22.85 3.56
N ARG A 290 -7.16 -23.31 4.60
CA ARG A 290 -7.81 -23.90 5.77
C ARG A 290 -7.60 -22.99 6.97
N ARG A 291 -8.70 -22.55 7.56
CA ARG A 291 -8.71 -21.64 8.69
C ARG A 291 -9.58 -22.19 9.81
N THR A 292 -9.07 -22.11 11.03
CA THR A 292 -9.80 -22.39 12.26
C THR A 292 -9.81 -21.12 13.09
N ASP A 293 -10.98 -20.60 13.39
CA ASP A 293 -11.18 -19.48 14.31
C ASP A 293 -11.57 -20.02 15.69
N GLU A 294 -10.89 -19.54 16.73
CA GLU A 294 -11.11 -19.93 18.13
C GLU A 294 -11.70 -18.74 18.89
N SER A 295 -12.73 -19.02 19.70
CA SER A 295 -13.37 -18.04 20.57
C SER A 295 -12.38 -17.50 21.61
N SER A 296 -12.63 -16.28 22.07
CA SER A 296 -11.94 -15.67 23.20
C SER A 296 -12.95 -15.23 24.27
N TYR A 297 -12.46 -14.85 25.43
CA TYR A 297 -13.36 -14.29 26.48
C TYR A 297 -13.94 -12.92 26.06
N LEU A 298 -13.32 -12.24 25.06
CA LEU A 298 -13.81 -10.98 24.48
C LEU A 298 -14.87 -11.24 23.40
N ILE A 299 -14.69 -12.31 22.62
CA ILE A 299 -15.57 -12.70 21.49
C ILE A 299 -15.93 -14.17 21.65
N PRO A 300 -16.92 -14.49 22.52
CA PRO A 300 -17.41 -15.85 22.67
C PRO A 300 -18.24 -16.27 21.45
N PHE A 301 -18.11 -17.51 21.02
CA PHE A 301 -19.00 -18.12 20.05
C PHE A 301 -20.12 -18.87 20.79
N LEU A 302 -21.32 -18.31 20.77
CA LEU A 302 -22.50 -18.87 21.40
C LEU A 302 -23.52 -19.23 20.33
N GLN A 303 -23.63 -20.53 20.01
CA GLN A 303 -24.62 -21.03 19.07
C GLN A 303 -26.01 -20.96 19.68
N LYS A 304 -26.92 -20.31 18.95
CA LYS A 304 -28.30 -20.10 19.35
C LYS A 304 -29.21 -21.16 18.73
N GLU A 305 -29.97 -21.86 19.56
CA GLU A 305 -31.07 -22.75 19.15
C GLU A 305 -32.29 -22.46 20.02
N GLY A 306 -33.27 -21.74 19.49
CA GLY A 306 -34.36 -21.14 20.25
C GLY A 306 -33.82 -20.19 21.35
N ASP A 307 -34.13 -20.47 22.62
CA ASP A 307 -33.67 -19.70 23.77
C ASP A 307 -32.35 -20.25 24.38
N VAL A 308 -31.80 -21.32 23.80
CA VAL A 308 -30.59 -21.97 24.33
C VAL A 308 -29.36 -21.43 23.63
N LEU A 309 -28.38 -21.02 24.43
CA LEU A 309 -27.05 -20.60 23.95
C LEU A 309 -26.02 -21.66 24.34
N THR A 310 -25.45 -22.33 23.35
CA THR A 310 -24.41 -23.35 23.53
C THR A 310 -23.03 -22.77 23.16
N PRO A 311 -22.04 -22.79 24.06
CA PRO A 311 -20.71 -22.30 23.76
C PRO A 311 -20.00 -23.23 22.77
N VAL A 312 -19.43 -22.63 21.72
CA VAL A 312 -18.60 -23.28 20.70
C VAL A 312 -17.17 -22.79 20.86
N LYS A 313 -16.24 -23.71 21.01
CA LYS A 313 -14.83 -23.35 21.23
C LYS A 313 -14.17 -22.81 19.94
N GLU A 314 -14.36 -23.52 18.85
CA GLU A 314 -13.74 -23.19 17.56
C GLU A 314 -14.61 -23.73 16.41
N TYR A 315 -14.44 -23.14 15.23
CA TYR A 315 -14.97 -23.67 13.98
C TYR A 315 -13.91 -23.56 12.88
N SER A 316 -14.03 -24.39 11.86
CA SER A 316 -13.08 -24.46 10.74
C SER A 316 -13.77 -24.19 9.41
N THR A 317 -13.04 -23.56 8.50
CA THR A 317 -13.42 -23.41 7.10
C THR A 317 -12.29 -23.85 6.19
N SER A 318 -12.64 -24.58 5.13
CA SER A 318 -11.71 -24.90 4.05
C SER A 318 -12.26 -24.30 2.77
N ALA A 319 -11.57 -23.32 2.22
CA ALA A 319 -12.06 -22.48 1.14
C ALA A 319 -11.05 -22.39 -0.01
N ALA A 320 -11.58 -22.23 -1.23
CA ALA A 320 -10.83 -21.83 -2.39
C ALA A 320 -11.28 -20.41 -2.80
N GLU A 321 -10.34 -19.55 -3.12
CA GLU A 321 -10.60 -18.18 -3.57
C GLU A 321 -9.92 -17.93 -4.91
N LEU A 322 -10.67 -17.37 -5.88
CA LEU A 322 -10.16 -16.78 -7.10
C LEU A 322 -10.27 -15.27 -7.00
N LYS A 323 -9.14 -14.57 -7.15
CA LYS A 323 -9.08 -13.12 -7.23
C LYS A 323 -8.52 -12.70 -8.58
N LEU A 324 -9.26 -11.86 -9.29
CA LEU A 324 -8.90 -11.26 -10.56
C LEU A 324 -8.64 -9.77 -10.36
N ARG A 325 -7.61 -9.25 -11.02
CA ARG A 325 -7.32 -7.81 -11.06
C ARG A 325 -6.96 -7.41 -12.49
N TYR A 326 -7.55 -6.32 -12.96
CA TYR A 326 -7.24 -5.75 -14.26
C TYR A 326 -7.03 -4.24 -14.14
N ALA A 327 -5.84 -3.80 -14.50
CA ALA A 327 -5.42 -2.40 -14.45
C ALA A 327 -4.68 -2.03 -15.76
N PRO A 328 -5.43 -1.73 -16.85
CA PRO A 328 -4.84 -1.44 -18.15
C PRO A 328 -3.98 -0.18 -18.09
N ASN A 329 -2.79 -0.25 -18.70
CA ASN A 329 -1.84 0.85 -18.79
C ASN A 329 -1.30 1.36 -17.43
N GLU A 330 -1.46 0.59 -16.36
CA GLU A 330 -0.85 0.92 -15.09
C GLU A 330 0.68 0.88 -15.20
N LYS A 331 1.33 1.96 -14.75
CA LYS A 331 2.78 2.07 -14.67
C LYS A 331 3.19 2.06 -13.21
N PHE A 332 4.30 1.40 -12.91
CA PHE A 332 4.82 1.28 -11.57
C PHE A 332 6.20 1.89 -11.45
N PHE A 333 6.50 2.39 -10.27
CA PHE A 333 7.84 2.61 -9.79
C PHE A 333 8.16 1.52 -8.76
N GLN A 334 9.15 0.69 -9.06
CA GLN A 334 9.63 -0.36 -8.16
C GLN A 334 10.77 0.21 -7.33
N THR A 335 10.56 0.31 -6.03
CA THR A 335 11.66 0.54 -5.08
C THR A 335 12.20 -0.80 -4.60
N GLN A 336 13.24 -0.76 -3.81
CA GLN A 336 13.79 -1.93 -3.13
C GLN A 336 12.71 -2.70 -2.34
N TRP A 337 11.75 -2.00 -1.71
CA TRP A 337 10.78 -2.60 -0.78
C TRP A 337 9.37 -2.71 -1.35
N ASN A 338 8.96 -1.72 -2.11
CA ASN A 338 7.58 -1.55 -2.51
C ASN A 338 7.46 -1.22 -3.99
N ARG A 339 6.32 -1.55 -4.55
CA ARG A 339 5.89 -1.16 -5.87
C ARG A 339 4.77 -0.13 -5.74
N PHE A 340 4.99 1.06 -6.30
CA PHE A 340 4.03 2.16 -6.28
C PHE A 340 3.50 2.43 -7.68
N PRO A 341 2.17 2.53 -7.86
CA PRO A 341 1.61 2.93 -9.14
C PRO A 341 1.97 4.41 -9.41
N VAL A 342 2.49 4.69 -10.62
CA VAL A 342 2.81 6.05 -11.09
C VAL A 342 1.64 6.62 -11.89
N SER A 343 0.97 5.79 -12.71
CA SER A 343 -0.22 6.17 -13.45
C SER A 343 -1.46 5.94 -12.60
N LEU A 344 -1.76 6.88 -11.71
CA LEU A 344 -2.87 6.78 -10.76
C LEU A 344 -4.25 6.99 -11.40
N ASP A 345 -4.30 7.42 -12.66
CA ASP A 345 -5.52 7.58 -13.48
C ASP A 345 -5.93 6.31 -14.23
N ALA A 346 -5.08 5.28 -14.24
CA ALA A 346 -5.46 3.97 -14.76
C ALA A 346 -6.58 3.36 -13.88
N PRO A 347 -7.70 2.92 -14.47
CA PRO A 347 -8.75 2.25 -13.69
C PRO A 347 -8.25 0.88 -13.21
N VAL A 348 -8.58 0.52 -11.98
CA VAL A 348 -8.29 -0.79 -11.40
C VAL A 348 -9.61 -1.49 -11.13
N PHE A 349 -9.81 -2.63 -11.76
CA PHE A 349 -10.96 -3.50 -11.55
C PHE A 349 -10.52 -4.73 -10.74
N THR A 350 -11.29 -5.08 -9.74
CA THR A 350 -11.07 -6.29 -8.93
C THR A 350 -12.34 -7.11 -8.85
N LEU A 351 -12.19 -8.43 -8.90
CA LEU A 351 -13.28 -9.38 -8.66
C LEU A 351 -12.69 -10.55 -7.87
N SER A 352 -13.32 -10.90 -6.77
CA SER A 352 -12.97 -12.09 -6.02
C SER A 352 -14.20 -12.96 -5.74
N HIS A 353 -14.00 -14.26 -5.74
CA HIS A 353 -14.99 -15.22 -5.33
C HIS A 353 -14.36 -16.30 -4.48
N THR A 354 -14.93 -16.49 -3.29
CA THR A 354 -14.52 -17.52 -2.32
C THR A 354 -15.60 -18.56 -2.22
N ILE A 355 -15.21 -19.83 -2.24
CA ILE A 355 -16.13 -20.97 -2.10
C ILE A 355 -15.58 -21.94 -1.04
N ALA A 356 -16.46 -22.38 -0.13
CA ALA A 356 -16.21 -23.46 0.83
C ALA A 356 -17.44 -24.37 0.91
N GLY A 357 -17.24 -25.66 0.98
CA GLY A 357 -18.30 -26.65 1.13
C GLY A 357 -18.28 -27.27 2.52
N LYS A 358 -19.43 -27.37 3.20
CA LYS A 358 -19.55 -28.06 4.48
C LYS A 358 -19.10 -29.52 4.34
N GLY A 359 -18.24 -29.98 5.26
CA GLY A 359 -17.65 -31.31 5.24
C GLY A 359 -16.39 -31.45 4.37
N VAL A 360 -16.17 -30.56 3.41
CA VAL A 360 -14.97 -30.60 2.54
C VAL A 360 -13.74 -30.21 3.35
N LEU A 361 -12.75 -31.11 3.40
CA LEU A 361 -11.52 -30.94 4.20
C LEU A 361 -11.79 -30.44 5.63
N GLY A 362 -12.90 -30.90 6.25
CA GLY A 362 -13.29 -30.55 7.62
C GLY A 362 -13.81 -29.12 7.77
N SER A 363 -14.44 -28.56 6.74
CA SER A 363 -15.17 -27.29 6.83
C SER A 363 -16.51 -27.49 7.54
N ASP A 364 -16.82 -26.64 8.54
CA ASP A 364 -18.07 -26.69 9.28
C ASP A 364 -19.23 -26.01 8.52
N TYR A 365 -18.91 -25.11 7.60
CA TYR A 365 -19.87 -24.28 6.88
C TYR A 365 -19.72 -24.37 5.37
N THR A 366 -20.84 -24.24 4.64
CA THR A 366 -20.86 -23.82 3.26
C THR A 366 -20.73 -22.29 3.23
N TYR A 367 -19.81 -21.77 2.43
CA TYR A 367 -19.52 -20.35 2.38
C TYR A 367 -19.18 -19.93 0.96
N ASN A 368 -20.02 -19.08 0.38
CA ASN A 368 -19.76 -18.44 -0.91
C ASN A 368 -19.80 -16.93 -0.71
N HIS A 369 -18.71 -16.26 -1.08
CA HIS A 369 -18.56 -14.82 -0.98
C HIS A 369 -18.03 -14.26 -2.29
N THR A 370 -18.73 -13.27 -2.85
CA THR A 370 -18.31 -12.54 -4.05
C THR A 370 -18.09 -11.09 -3.70
N GLU A 371 -16.97 -10.51 -4.14
CA GLU A 371 -16.68 -9.09 -4.00
C GLU A 371 -16.16 -8.54 -5.33
N ALA A 372 -16.67 -7.39 -5.74
CA ALA A 372 -16.22 -6.62 -6.89
C ALA A 372 -15.83 -5.21 -6.48
N GLY A 373 -14.80 -4.67 -7.11
CA GLY A 373 -14.32 -3.32 -6.81
C GLY A 373 -13.83 -2.59 -8.06
N VAL A 374 -13.96 -1.27 -8.02
CA VAL A 374 -13.41 -0.35 -9.02
C VAL A 374 -12.74 0.80 -8.32
N GLN A 375 -11.52 1.11 -8.75
CA GLN A 375 -10.78 2.27 -8.28
C GLN A 375 -10.31 3.09 -9.47
N LYS A 376 -10.46 4.42 -9.39
CA LYS A 376 -10.00 5.34 -10.45
C LYS A 376 -9.73 6.74 -9.90
N ARG A 377 -8.68 7.38 -10.41
CA ARG A 377 -8.42 8.81 -10.24
C ARG A 377 -8.97 9.60 -11.43
N PHE A 378 -9.66 10.68 -11.13
CA PHE A 378 -10.16 11.65 -12.11
C PHE A 378 -9.42 12.98 -11.92
N TRP A 379 -8.76 13.44 -12.97
CA TRP A 379 -8.04 14.71 -12.98
C TRP A 379 -8.93 15.85 -13.47
N PHE A 380 -8.97 16.95 -12.72
CA PHE A 380 -9.71 18.16 -13.06
C PHE A 380 -8.76 19.33 -13.40
N SER A 381 -7.63 19.03 -14.00
CA SER A 381 -6.62 20.01 -14.40
C SER A 381 -6.18 20.89 -13.21
N ALA A 382 -6.48 22.19 -13.30
CA ALA A 382 -6.13 23.19 -12.29
C ALA A 382 -6.89 23.05 -10.95
N PHE A 383 -7.96 22.26 -10.93
CA PHE A 383 -8.80 22.08 -9.74
C PHE A 383 -8.43 20.82 -8.95
N GLY A 384 -7.33 20.16 -9.32
CA GLY A 384 -6.84 18.98 -8.62
C GLY A 384 -7.39 17.67 -9.17
N TYR A 385 -7.66 16.69 -8.28
CA TYR A 385 -8.11 15.36 -8.68
C TYR A 385 -8.99 14.72 -7.60
N THR A 386 -9.78 13.75 -8.02
CA THR A 386 -10.61 12.94 -7.13
C THR A 386 -10.23 11.48 -7.25
N ASP A 387 -9.96 10.83 -6.12
CA ASP A 387 -9.84 9.38 -6.02
C ASP A 387 -11.21 8.81 -5.66
N VAL A 388 -11.64 7.81 -6.43
CA VAL A 388 -12.91 7.12 -6.24
C VAL A 388 -12.65 5.64 -6.11
N ILE A 389 -13.15 5.03 -5.03
CA ILE A 389 -13.15 3.59 -4.79
C ILE A 389 -14.60 3.18 -4.55
N LEU A 390 -15.08 2.23 -5.35
CA LEU A 390 -16.40 1.62 -5.21
C LEU A 390 -16.22 0.12 -4.99
N LYS A 391 -16.94 -0.45 -4.03
CA LYS A 391 -16.94 -1.89 -3.78
C LYS A 391 -18.36 -2.39 -3.53
N ALA A 392 -18.62 -3.62 -3.96
CA ALA A 392 -19.83 -4.33 -3.64
C ALA A 392 -19.50 -5.78 -3.33
N GLY A 393 -20.20 -6.36 -2.35
CA GLY A 393 -19.98 -7.75 -1.97
C GLY A 393 -21.22 -8.41 -1.43
N LYS A 394 -21.25 -9.75 -1.55
CA LYS A 394 -22.35 -10.58 -1.08
C LYS A 394 -21.86 -11.93 -0.57
N VAL A 395 -22.36 -12.32 0.61
CA VAL A 395 -22.31 -13.67 1.16
C VAL A 395 -23.62 -14.38 0.78
N TRP A 396 -23.51 -15.49 0.06
CA TRP A 396 -24.65 -16.16 -0.53
C TRP A 396 -25.32 -17.18 0.41
N ASP A 397 -24.57 -17.69 1.38
CA ASP A 397 -25.02 -18.76 2.25
C ASP A 397 -25.46 -18.27 3.63
N LYS A 398 -26.01 -19.20 4.41
CA LYS A 398 -26.26 -19.01 5.82
C LYS A 398 -24.97 -19.30 6.60
N VAL A 399 -24.42 -18.30 7.28
CA VAL A 399 -23.13 -18.39 7.96
C VAL A 399 -23.16 -17.67 9.32
N PRO A 400 -22.34 -18.07 10.28
CA PRO A 400 -22.20 -17.35 11.54
C PRO A 400 -21.48 -16.01 11.36
N PHE A 401 -21.64 -15.10 12.33
CA PHE A 401 -21.15 -13.72 12.24
C PHE A 401 -19.66 -13.57 11.85
N PRO A 402 -18.72 -14.46 12.23
CA PRO A 402 -17.32 -14.26 11.82
C PRO A 402 -17.07 -14.41 10.32
N LEU A 403 -18.01 -15.01 9.57
CA LEU A 403 -17.97 -15.16 8.12
C LEU A 403 -18.81 -14.10 7.39
N LEU A 404 -19.52 -13.24 8.12
CA LEU A 404 -20.25 -12.11 7.57
C LEU A 404 -19.30 -10.95 7.21
N ILE A 405 -19.81 -10.02 6.42
CA ILE A 405 -19.08 -8.81 6.03
C ILE A 405 -19.15 -7.81 7.17
N MET A 406 -18.01 -7.54 7.77
CA MET A 406 -17.81 -6.50 8.76
C MET A 406 -17.16 -5.29 8.10
N PRO A 407 -17.79 -4.11 8.13
CA PRO A 407 -17.16 -2.90 7.61
C PRO A 407 -15.83 -2.63 8.32
N ASN A 408 -14.83 -2.16 7.57
CA ASN A 408 -13.50 -1.91 8.11
C ASN A 408 -13.47 -0.63 8.96
N ALA A 409 -13.46 -0.79 10.29
CA ALA A 409 -13.40 0.30 11.26
C ALA A 409 -11.95 0.70 11.54
N ASN A 410 -11.68 1.97 11.55
CA ASN A 410 -10.39 2.52 11.97
C ASN A 410 -10.46 3.00 13.42
N LEU A 411 -9.88 2.24 14.32
CA LEU A 411 -9.81 2.59 15.74
C LEU A 411 -8.62 3.50 16.08
N SER A 412 -7.70 3.76 15.14
CA SER A 412 -6.55 4.63 15.37
C SER A 412 -6.85 6.09 15.05
N TYR A 413 -5.99 7.00 15.52
CA TYR A 413 -6.01 8.40 15.10
C TYR A 413 -5.38 8.61 13.72
N THR A 414 -4.68 7.61 13.17
CA THR A 414 -4.07 7.70 11.84
C THR A 414 -5.12 7.46 10.75
N ILE A 415 -5.00 8.14 9.62
CA ILE A 415 -5.84 7.89 8.45
C ILE A 415 -5.45 6.53 7.86
N GLN A 416 -6.42 5.60 7.80
CA GLN A 416 -6.26 4.30 7.16
C GLN A 416 -7.04 4.28 5.85
N PRO A 417 -6.46 3.76 4.75
CA PRO A 417 -7.17 3.60 3.49
C PRO A 417 -8.34 2.63 3.64
N GLU A 418 -9.40 2.86 2.87
CA GLU A 418 -10.57 1.98 2.79
C GLU A 418 -11.14 1.59 4.16
N SER A 419 -11.20 2.54 5.09
CA SER A 419 -11.72 2.34 6.44
C SER A 419 -12.59 3.50 6.89
N TYR A 420 -13.50 3.23 7.82
CA TYR A 420 -14.38 4.24 8.41
C TYR A 420 -13.76 4.79 9.68
N SER A 421 -13.58 6.10 9.71
CA SER A 421 -12.83 6.79 10.77
C SER A 421 -13.57 6.88 12.12
N LEU A 422 -14.92 6.86 12.10
CA LEU A 422 -15.76 7.06 13.27
C LEU A 422 -16.68 5.87 13.56
N MET A 423 -16.60 4.80 12.76
CA MET A 423 -17.30 3.54 13.00
C MET A 423 -16.57 2.73 14.06
N ASN A 424 -17.31 2.06 14.92
CA ASN A 424 -16.74 1.11 15.87
C ASN A 424 -16.57 -0.27 15.22
N ALA A 425 -15.58 -1.03 15.67
CA ALA A 425 -15.37 -2.39 15.18
C ALA A 425 -16.57 -3.27 15.53
N MET A 426 -17.04 -4.08 14.56
CA MET A 426 -18.24 -4.93 14.69
C MET A 426 -19.55 -4.17 14.96
N GLU A 427 -19.62 -2.87 14.68
CA GLU A 427 -20.87 -2.11 14.86
C GLU A 427 -21.98 -2.61 13.92
N PHE A 428 -21.62 -2.96 12.67
CA PHE A 428 -22.55 -3.48 11.68
C PHE A 428 -22.12 -4.84 11.15
N MET A 429 -23.12 -5.72 10.94
CA MET A 429 -22.98 -7.01 10.28
C MET A 429 -23.84 -7.02 9.02
N ASN A 430 -23.26 -7.43 7.91
CA ASN A 430 -23.92 -7.44 6.63
C ASN A 430 -23.63 -8.74 5.89
N ASP A 431 -24.57 -9.21 5.07
CA ASP A 431 -24.32 -10.25 4.07
C ASP A 431 -24.31 -9.69 2.64
N GLU A 432 -24.77 -8.46 2.46
CA GLU A 432 -24.64 -7.68 1.24
C GLU A 432 -24.17 -6.27 1.57
N TYR A 433 -23.33 -5.69 0.71
CA TYR A 433 -22.95 -4.29 0.85
C TYR A 433 -22.61 -3.63 -0.48
N PHE A 434 -22.74 -2.31 -0.48
CA PHE A 434 -22.16 -1.41 -1.46
C PHE A 434 -21.46 -0.26 -0.70
N SER A 435 -20.22 0.03 -1.04
CA SER A 435 -19.43 1.08 -0.38
C SER A 435 -18.80 2.03 -1.39
N TRP A 436 -18.60 3.28 -0.95
CA TRP A 436 -17.86 4.29 -1.70
C TRP A 436 -16.86 5.00 -0.77
N ASP A 437 -15.70 5.31 -1.33
CA ASP A 437 -14.71 6.22 -0.77
C ASP A 437 -14.34 7.21 -1.87
N VAL A 438 -14.72 8.47 -1.67
CA VAL A 438 -14.46 9.56 -2.59
C VAL A 438 -13.65 10.61 -1.87
N THR A 439 -12.40 10.82 -2.31
CA THR A 439 -11.51 11.82 -1.74
C THR A 439 -11.08 12.81 -2.81
N TYR A 440 -11.43 14.08 -2.64
CA TYR A 440 -11.10 15.17 -3.56
C TYR A 440 -9.94 15.99 -3.00
N PHE A 441 -8.87 16.06 -3.76
CA PHE A 441 -7.66 16.84 -3.49
C PHE A 441 -7.70 18.10 -4.35
N LEU A 442 -7.92 19.26 -3.73
CA LEU A 442 -8.09 20.53 -4.43
C LEU A 442 -6.76 21.18 -4.85
N ASN A 443 -5.63 20.63 -4.42
CA ASN A 443 -4.27 21.11 -4.77
C ASN A 443 -4.04 22.60 -4.50
N GLY A 444 -4.65 23.13 -3.44
CA GLY A 444 -4.51 24.55 -3.06
C GLY A 444 -5.37 25.49 -3.91
N TRP A 445 -6.40 24.97 -4.58
CA TRP A 445 -7.29 25.79 -5.42
C TRP A 445 -7.89 26.98 -4.66
N LEU A 446 -8.29 26.77 -3.40
CA LEU A 446 -8.81 27.84 -2.52
C LEU A 446 -7.68 28.53 -1.77
N PHE A 447 -6.78 27.78 -1.11
CA PHE A 447 -5.75 28.32 -0.23
C PHE A 447 -4.71 29.16 -0.97
N ASN A 448 -4.39 28.84 -2.22
CA ASN A 448 -3.47 29.65 -3.04
C ASN A 448 -4.04 31.04 -3.41
N ARG A 449 -5.32 31.31 -3.14
CA ARG A 449 -5.95 32.64 -3.31
C ARG A 449 -5.78 33.52 -2.08
N ILE A 450 -5.47 32.91 -0.92
CA ILE A 450 -5.27 33.61 0.35
C ILE A 450 -3.77 33.82 0.56
N PRO A 451 -3.25 35.07 0.59
CA PRO A 451 -1.81 35.35 0.56
C PRO A 451 -1.00 34.64 1.65
N LEU A 452 -1.54 34.54 2.87
CA LEU A 452 -0.87 33.85 3.98
C LEU A 452 -0.81 32.34 3.77
N LEU A 453 -1.93 31.71 3.41
CA LEU A 453 -2.02 30.25 3.20
C LEU A 453 -1.22 29.82 1.97
N LYS A 454 -1.15 30.66 0.94
CA LYS A 454 -0.31 30.42 -0.24
C LYS A 454 1.17 30.26 0.13
N LYS A 455 1.68 31.06 1.10
CA LYS A 455 3.07 30.92 1.57
C LYS A 455 3.32 29.61 2.31
N LEU A 456 2.31 29.08 3.00
CA LEU A 456 2.38 27.80 3.70
C LEU A 456 2.30 26.60 2.75
N LYS A 457 1.90 26.82 1.48
CA LYS A 457 1.72 25.75 0.47
C LYS A 457 0.75 24.65 0.92
N TRP A 458 -0.16 24.97 1.84
CA TRP A 458 -1.18 24.02 2.30
C TRP A 458 -2.20 23.74 1.21
N ARG A 459 -2.76 22.53 1.22
CA ARG A 459 -3.73 22.05 0.22
C ARG A 459 -4.96 21.51 0.94
N GLU A 460 -6.11 21.76 0.36
CA GLU A 460 -7.38 21.33 0.90
C GLU A 460 -7.74 19.93 0.40
N ILE A 461 -8.40 19.18 1.26
CA ILE A 461 -8.96 17.86 0.95
C ILE A 461 -10.40 17.84 1.43
N VAL A 462 -11.26 17.21 0.65
CA VAL A 462 -12.63 16.88 1.03
C VAL A 462 -12.85 15.41 0.79
N SER A 463 -13.44 14.69 1.73
CA SER A 463 -13.72 13.27 1.60
C SER A 463 -15.16 12.95 1.95
N CYS A 464 -15.71 11.94 1.28
CA CYS A 464 -17.02 11.37 1.57
C CYS A 464 -16.91 9.85 1.47
N ARG A 465 -17.16 9.17 2.59
CA ARG A 465 -17.16 7.71 2.67
C ARG A 465 -18.52 7.23 3.10
N GLY A 466 -18.97 6.16 2.50
CA GLY A 466 -20.24 5.59 2.90
C GLY A 466 -20.36 4.10 2.61
N LEU A 467 -21.35 3.53 3.27
CA LEU A 467 -21.68 2.12 3.20
C LEU A 467 -23.18 1.96 3.21
N TYR A 468 -23.70 1.25 2.25
CA TYR A 468 -25.03 0.68 2.28
C TYR A 468 -24.86 -0.82 2.52
N GLY A 469 -25.45 -1.34 3.61
CA GLY A 469 -25.35 -2.74 3.99
C GLY A 469 -26.72 -3.32 4.26
N HIS A 470 -26.83 -4.64 4.10
CA HIS A 470 -28.02 -5.41 4.41
C HIS A 470 -27.62 -6.72 5.10
N LEU A 471 -28.45 -7.16 6.04
CA LEU A 471 -28.34 -8.46 6.67
C LEU A 471 -29.68 -9.18 6.48
N SER A 472 -29.68 -10.27 5.71
CA SER A 472 -30.87 -11.07 5.47
C SER A 472 -31.27 -11.85 6.74
N ASP A 473 -32.56 -12.17 6.84
CA ASP A 473 -33.13 -12.90 8.00
C ASP A 473 -32.43 -14.23 8.26
N LYS A 474 -31.96 -14.92 7.21
CA LYS A 474 -31.23 -16.19 7.33
C LYS A 474 -29.88 -16.06 8.06
N ASN A 475 -29.27 -14.87 8.04
CA ASN A 475 -27.98 -14.57 8.65
C ASN A 475 -28.11 -13.73 9.93
N ASN A 476 -29.33 -13.36 10.30
CA ASN A 476 -29.61 -12.67 11.55
C ASN A 476 -29.85 -13.68 12.69
N PRO A 477 -29.01 -13.77 13.74
CA PRO A 477 -29.20 -14.71 14.85
C PRO A 477 -30.44 -14.41 15.69
N GLU A 478 -31.05 -13.23 15.57
CA GLU A 478 -32.31 -12.94 16.24
C GLU A 478 -33.51 -13.60 15.54
N LEU A 479 -33.40 -13.87 14.23
CA LEU A 479 -34.47 -14.40 13.38
C LEU A 479 -34.23 -15.83 12.91
N SER A 480 -33.01 -16.36 13.06
CA SER A 480 -32.62 -17.66 12.50
C SER A 480 -31.73 -18.44 13.48
N ASP A 481 -32.14 -19.68 13.80
CA ASP A 481 -31.40 -20.58 14.66
C ASP A 481 -30.14 -21.17 14.03
N GLY A 482 -29.26 -21.79 14.85
CA GLY A 482 -28.03 -22.44 14.40
C GLY A 482 -26.90 -21.48 14.03
N LEU A 483 -27.06 -20.20 14.32
CA LEU A 483 -26.05 -19.15 14.16
C LEU A 483 -25.41 -18.81 15.51
N PHE A 484 -24.23 -18.20 15.48
CA PHE A 484 -23.67 -17.60 16.68
C PHE A 484 -24.38 -16.28 16.99
N ALA A 485 -24.84 -16.13 18.23
CA ALA A 485 -25.36 -14.86 18.73
C ALA A 485 -24.31 -13.75 18.55
N PHE A 486 -24.75 -12.53 18.30
CA PHE A 486 -23.80 -11.41 18.25
C PHE A 486 -23.15 -11.23 19.62
N PRO A 487 -21.81 -11.22 19.68
CA PRO A 487 -21.10 -11.23 20.96
C PRO A 487 -21.15 -9.88 21.69
N ILE A 488 -21.63 -8.84 21.03
CA ILE A 488 -21.63 -7.46 21.49
C ILE A 488 -23.02 -6.87 21.36
N ALA A 489 -23.53 -6.29 22.44
CA ALA A 489 -24.88 -5.72 22.48
C ALA A 489 -25.13 -4.61 21.45
N ASP A 490 -24.06 -3.89 21.08
CA ASP A 490 -24.14 -2.77 20.12
C ASP A 490 -24.02 -3.22 18.65
N THR A 491 -23.77 -4.51 18.39
CA THR A 491 -23.72 -5.09 17.05
C THR A 491 -25.12 -5.21 16.47
N ARG A 492 -25.32 -4.71 15.25
CA ARG A 492 -26.65 -4.70 14.61
C ARG A 492 -26.59 -4.84 13.10
N ALA A 493 -27.73 -5.18 12.51
CA ALA A 493 -27.97 -5.03 11.09
C ALA A 493 -28.13 -3.55 10.71
N MET A 494 -27.70 -3.18 9.51
CA MET A 494 -28.00 -1.86 8.98
C MET A 494 -29.46 -1.73 8.57
N GLY A 495 -30.02 -0.55 8.78
CA GLY A 495 -31.35 -0.20 8.28
C GLY A 495 -31.32 0.27 6.82
N LYS A 496 -32.41 0.91 6.38
CA LYS A 496 -32.51 1.47 5.03
C LYS A 496 -31.60 2.68 4.77
N THR A 497 -31.06 3.30 5.81
CA THR A 497 -30.21 4.49 5.71
C THR A 497 -28.74 4.03 5.56
N PRO A 498 -27.98 4.55 4.59
CA PRO A 498 -26.55 4.27 4.51
C PRO A 498 -25.78 4.89 5.66
N TYR A 499 -24.68 4.26 6.06
CA TYR A 499 -23.67 4.90 6.91
C TYR A 499 -22.89 5.91 6.08
N VAL A 500 -22.70 7.14 6.59
CA VAL A 500 -21.99 8.20 5.86
C VAL A 500 -21.08 8.98 6.80
N GLU A 501 -19.82 9.15 6.39
CA GLU A 501 -18.84 10.05 6.94
C GLU A 501 -18.42 11.09 5.89
N VAL A 502 -18.25 12.34 6.33
CA VAL A 502 -17.62 13.39 5.52
C VAL A 502 -16.43 13.96 6.27
N GLY A 503 -15.39 14.32 5.54
CA GLY A 503 -14.18 14.89 6.11
C GLY A 503 -13.73 16.12 5.34
N VAL A 504 -13.13 17.05 6.06
CA VAL A 504 -12.39 18.18 5.49
C VAL A 504 -10.98 18.13 6.07
N GLY A 505 -9.99 18.23 5.21
CA GLY A 505 -8.60 18.10 5.60
C GLY A 505 -7.69 19.15 5.00
N ILE A 506 -6.54 19.23 5.59
CA ILE A 506 -5.41 20.04 5.12
C ILE A 506 -4.19 19.12 5.02
N GLU A 507 -3.59 19.09 3.85
CA GLU A 507 -2.33 18.40 3.62
C GLU A 507 -1.19 19.36 3.36
N ASN A 508 0.01 18.79 3.23
CA ASN A 508 1.24 19.53 3.01
C ASN A 508 1.66 20.42 4.20
N ILE A 509 1.18 20.15 5.40
CA ILE A 509 1.64 20.80 6.61
C ILE A 509 3.07 20.31 6.85
N PHE A 510 4.03 21.25 6.91
CA PHE A 510 5.48 20.94 6.94
C PHE A 510 5.93 19.97 5.82
N LYS A 511 5.21 19.96 4.68
CA LYS A 511 5.47 19.10 3.50
C LYS A 511 5.24 17.59 3.70
N VAL A 512 4.84 17.14 4.89
CA VAL A 512 4.74 15.70 5.22
C VAL A 512 3.47 15.32 5.98
N LEU A 513 2.77 16.30 6.56
CA LEU A 513 1.67 16.02 7.45
C LEU A 513 0.32 16.35 6.79
N ARG A 514 -0.67 15.49 7.05
CA ARG A 514 -2.07 15.68 6.72
C ARG A 514 -2.91 15.59 7.98
N LEU A 515 -3.86 16.51 8.14
CA LEU A 515 -4.85 16.55 9.20
C LEU A 515 -6.24 16.59 8.59
N ASP A 516 -7.11 15.66 8.96
CA ASP A 516 -8.51 15.61 8.54
C ASP A 516 -9.41 15.72 9.77
N TYR A 517 -10.43 16.54 9.70
CA TYR A 517 -11.53 16.51 10.64
C TYR A 517 -12.74 15.85 9.99
N VAL A 518 -13.24 14.78 10.61
CA VAL A 518 -14.27 13.90 10.05
C VAL A 518 -15.53 14.02 10.89
N TRP A 519 -16.69 14.05 10.23
CA TRP A 519 -18.02 14.01 10.84
C TRP A 519 -18.78 12.78 10.38
N ARG A 520 -19.42 12.12 11.34
CA ARG A 520 -20.39 11.06 11.10
C ARG A 520 -21.77 11.68 10.94
N LEU A 521 -22.42 11.45 9.80
CA LEU A 521 -23.68 12.07 9.44
C LEU A 521 -24.91 11.23 9.82
N THR A 522 -24.77 9.90 9.80
CA THR A 522 -25.84 8.93 10.03
C THR A 522 -25.54 8.01 11.20
N TYR A 523 -26.55 7.32 11.73
CA TYR A 523 -26.43 6.42 12.91
C TYR A 523 -25.77 7.09 14.12
N ARG A 524 -26.12 8.34 14.37
CA ARG A 524 -25.50 9.19 15.41
C ARG A 524 -25.98 8.88 16.83
N ASP A 525 -26.97 8.01 16.95
CA ASP A 525 -27.58 7.63 18.23
C ASP A 525 -27.09 6.27 18.74
N SER A 526 -26.11 5.63 18.03
CA SER A 526 -25.48 4.41 18.52
C SER A 526 -24.71 4.69 19.81
N PRO A 527 -24.71 3.74 20.77
CA PRO A 527 -23.96 3.88 22.02
C PRO A 527 -22.44 3.94 21.74
N GLY A 528 -21.71 4.69 22.57
CA GLY A 528 -20.24 4.70 22.56
C GLY A 528 -19.59 5.15 21.24
N ILE A 529 -20.28 5.95 20.42
CA ILE A 529 -19.72 6.41 19.14
C ILE A 529 -19.16 7.84 19.21
N ASP A 530 -18.12 8.06 18.46
CA ASP A 530 -17.65 9.41 18.12
C ASP A 530 -18.53 10.00 17.00
N LYS A 531 -19.08 11.21 17.20
CA LYS A 531 -19.84 11.92 16.16
C LYS A 531 -18.96 12.72 15.22
N SER A 532 -17.74 13.05 15.67
CA SER A 532 -16.70 13.71 14.89
C SER A 532 -15.33 13.48 15.53
N GLY A 533 -14.26 13.70 14.77
CA GLY A 533 -12.92 13.55 15.32
C GLY A 533 -11.81 13.93 14.34
N LEU A 534 -10.65 14.25 14.92
CA LEU A 534 -9.44 14.58 14.19
C LEU A 534 -8.72 13.28 13.77
N ARG A 535 -8.17 13.27 12.55
CA ARG A 535 -7.31 12.20 12.03
C ARG A 535 -6.03 12.81 11.48
N ILE A 536 -4.94 12.07 11.61
CA ILE A 536 -3.61 12.50 11.21
C ILE A 536 -2.99 11.45 10.28
N SER A 537 -2.18 11.88 9.33
CA SER A 537 -1.40 10.98 8.46
C SER A 537 -0.09 11.62 8.06
N LEU A 538 0.93 10.80 7.89
CA LEU A 538 2.13 11.19 7.15
C LEU A 538 1.82 10.96 5.66
N HIS A 539 1.78 12.04 4.89
CA HIS A 539 1.47 12.02 3.47
C HIS A 539 2.49 12.89 2.72
N MET A 540 3.41 12.25 2.03
CA MET A 540 4.38 12.94 1.18
C MET A 540 3.84 12.94 -0.26
N THR A 541 3.60 14.13 -0.82
CA THR A 541 3.32 14.31 -2.25
C THR A 541 4.58 14.84 -2.92
N PHE A 542 5.06 14.12 -3.90
CA PHE A 542 6.20 14.50 -4.73
C PHE A 542 5.75 15.28 -5.95
#